data_ee11f68ebcb1d8d9505f76f919f95cae
#
_entry.id   ee11f68ebcb1d8d9505f76f919f95cae
#
_cell.length_a   1.000
_cell.length_b   1.000
_cell.length_c   1.000
_cell.angle_alpha   90.00
_cell.angle_beta   90.00
_cell.angle_gamma   90.00
#
_symmetry.space_group_name_H-M   'P 1'
#
loop_
_entity.id
_entity.type
_entity.pdbx_description
1 polymer ?
#
loop_
_entity_poly.entity_id
_entity_poly.type
_entity_poly.pdbx_seq_one_letter_code
_entity_poly.pdbx_strand_id
1 'polypeptide(L)'
;DGRKEINDATRVDYAGNGSYDRIVPKFRKLVEARGGKNYYMRGTFTHANPDFTNDVFHMADLGFTELSMEPVVCAPDDPAALTSDDLEIVKEQYEILAKNMLRREKEGKPITFYHYMLDLTGGPCIYKRISGCGSGTEYMAVTPWGDLYPCHQFVGEEKFKLGDIWKGVTNEAVRSEFRSCNAYARRECENCWAKLYCSGGCAANAYHATGSIRGVYAAGCELFKKRIECAIMMKVAQEDM
;
A
#
# COMPACT_ATOMS: atom_id res chain seq x y z
N ASP A 1 3.52 10.94 6.47
CA ASP A 1 2.17 10.37 6.35
C ASP A 1 1.10 11.43 6.02
N GLY A 2 1.46 12.56 5.36
CA GLY A 2 0.50 13.59 4.97
C GLY A 2 0.56 14.82 5.86
N ARG A 3 -0.58 15.27 6.40
CA ARG A 3 -0.70 16.45 7.27
C ARG A 3 0.23 16.33 8.49
N LYS A 4 0.69 17.46 9.00
CA LYS A 4 1.66 17.51 10.10
C LYS A 4 1.17 16.76 11.33
N GLU A 5 -0.06 17.00 11.74
CA GLU A 5 -0.66 16.36 12.91
C GLU A 5 -0.76 14.84 12.77
N ILE A 6 -1.08 14.34 11.55
CA ILE A 6 -1.13 12.90 11.27
C ILE A 6 0.27 12.29 11.28
N ASN A 7 1.24 12.94 10.63
CA ASN A 7 2.62 12.47 10.64
C ASN A 7 3.19 12.44 12.07
N ASP A 8 3.02 13.54 12.82
CA ASP A 8 3.64 13.70 14.13
C ASP A 8 2.95 12.89 15.25
N ALA A 9 1.74 12.36 15.00
CA ALA A 9 1.08 11.43 15.90
C ALA A 9 1.79 10.05 15.96
N THR A 10 2.46 9.63 14.87
CA THR A 10 3.08 8.30 14.79
C THR A 10 4.57 8.31 14.45
N ARG A 11 5.08 9.36 13.82
CA ARG A 11 6.48 9.49 13.40
C ARG A 11 7.23 10.44 14.34
N VAL A 12 7.49 9.95 15.52
CA VAL A 12 8.20 10.70 16.58
C VAL A 12 9.68 10.30 16.68
N ASP A 13 10.50 11.17 17.23
CA ASP A 13 11.87 10.83 17.62
C ASP A 13 11.91 10.17 19.02
N TYR A 14 13.10 9.80 19.49
CA TYR A 14 13.27 9.16 20.80
C TYR A 14 12.84 10.03 21.99
N ALA A 15 12.71 11.34 21.79
CA ALA A 15 12.22 12.27 22.81
C ALA A 15 10.69 12.51 22.70
N GLY A 16 10.01 11.84 21.76
CA GLY A 16 8.58 11.98 21.52
C GLY A 16 8.19 13.19 20.67
N ASN A 17 9.15 13.92 20.09
CA ASN A 17 8.86 15.07 19.24
C ASN A 17 8.50 14.61 17.82
N GLY A 18 7.52 15.26 17.21
CA GLY A 18 7.14 15.00 15.81
C GLY A 18 8.29 15.24 14.83
N SER A 19 8.28 14.50 13.73
CA SER A 19 9.36 14.53 12.75
C SER A 19 9.08 15.39 11.51
N TYR A 20 7.84 15.84 11.32
CA TYR A 20 7.37 16.50 10.09
C TYR A 20 8.26 17.67 9.65
N ASP A 21 8.47 18.66 10.51
CA ASP A 21 9.27 19.85 10.19
C ASP A 21 10.72 19.54 9.84
N ARG A 22 11.23 18.41 10.32
CA ARG A 22 12.59 17.94 10.07
C ARG A 22 12.71 17.16 8.74
N ILE A 23 11.69 16.41 8.36
CA ILE A 23 11.75 15.51 7.20
C ILE A 23 11.30 16.17 5.90
N VAL A 24 10.24 17.01 5.92
CA VAL A 24 9.68 17.63 4.71
C VAL A 24 10.72 18.46 3.93
N PRO A 25 11.56 19.32 4.55
CA PRO A 25 12.60 20.03 3.81
C PRO A 25 13.63 19.11 3.15
N LYS A 26 13.92 17.95 3.78
CA LYS A 26 14.85 16.96 3.22
C LYS A 26 14.25 16.24 2.01
N PHE A 27 12.96 15.90 2.07
CA PHE A 27 12.25 15.32 0.93
C PHE A 27 12.20 16.28 -0.26
N ARG A 28 11.93 17.56 -0.03
CA ARG A 28 11.99 18.58 -1.10
C ARG A 28 13.36 18.63 -1.76
N LYS A 29 14.43 18.73 -0.99
CA LYS A 29 15.81 18.71 -1.53
C LYS A 29 16.10 17.44 -2.32
N LEU A 30 15.65 16.27 -1.86
CA LEU A 30 15.84 15.01 -2.58
C LEU A 30 15.08 15.01 -3.91
N VAL A 31 13.83 15.45 -3.93
CA VAL A 31 12.99 15.51 -5.12
C VAL A 31 13.56 16.51 -6.14
N GLU A 32 14.00 17.69 -5.67
CA GLU A 32 14.70 18.68 -6.51
C GLU A 32 15.98 18.10 -7.14
N ALA A 33 16.82 17.44 -6.33
CA ALA A 33 18.05 16.80 -6.82
C ALA A 33 17.79 15.69 -7.85
N ARG A 34 16.61 15.08 -7.83
CA ARG A 34 16.14 14.07 -8.80
C ARG A 34 15.43 14.70 -10.01
N GLY A 35 15.34 16.01 -10.09
CA GLY A 35 14.61 16.71 -11.15
C GLY A 35 13.11 16.43 -11.14
N GLY A 36 12.53 16.19 -9.98
CA GLY A 36 11.09 15.89 -9.82
C GLY A 36 10.67 14.53 -10.35
N LYS A 37 11.60 13.57 -10.53
CA LYS A 37 11.32 12.28 -11.16
C LYS A 37 11.73 11.09 -10.28
N ASN A 38 11.11 9.92 -10.58
CA ASN A 38 11.47 8.62 -9.98
C ASN A 38 11.39 8.64 -8.45
N TYR A 39 10.30 9.17 -7.90
CA TYR A 39 10.00 9.14 -6.47
C TYR A 39 8.50 8.90 -6.25
N TYR A 40 8.16 8.49 -5.05
CA TYR A 40 6.81 8.57 -4.52
C TYR A 40 6.87 9.10 -3.09
N MET A 41 6.08 10.15 -2.81
CA MET A 41 5.75 10.50 -1.43
C MET A 41 4.69 9.53 -0.96
N ARG A 42 5.05 8.72 0.04
CA ARG A 42 4.18 7.67 0.55
C ARG A 42 3.72 7.97 1.96
N GLY A 43 2.43 7.71 2.20
CA GLY A 43 1.82 7.73 3.53
C GLY A 43 1.00 6.48 3.81
N THR A 44 0.55 6.38 5.04
CA THR A 44 -0.34 5.32 5.52
C THR A 44 -1.52 5.98 6.22
N PHE A 45 -2.73 5.52 5.92
CA PHE A 45 -3.92 5.94 6.65
C PHE A 45 -4.40 4.83 7.59
N THR A 46 -5.02 5.25 8.68
CA THR A 46 -5.45 4.41 9.79
C THR A 46 -6.85 4.82 10.23
N HIS A 47 -7.38 4.20 11.28
CA HIS A 47 -8.59 4.68 11.96
C HIS A 47 -8.52 6.16 12.35
N ALA A 48 -7.35 6.69 12.67
CA ALA A 48 -7.20 8.09 13.07
C ALA A 48 -7.31 9.09 11.90
N ASN A 49 -7.14 8.65 10.65
CA ASN A 49 -7.21 9.49 9.45
C ASN A 49 -7.86 8.79 8.25
N PRO A 50 -9.11 8.31 8.40
CA PRO A 50 -9.84 7.67 7.30
C PRO A 50 -10.13 8.67 6.16
N ASP A 51 -10.04 9.98 6.42
CA ASP A 51 -10.14 11.11 5.48
C ASP A 51 -8.83 11.34 4.69
N PHE A 52 -8.16 10.29 4.31
CA PHE A 52 -6.79 10.26 3.77
C PHE A 52 -6.56 11.14 2.53
N THR A 53 -7.60 11.54 1.81
CA THR A 53 -7.46 12.45 0.67
C THR A 53 -6.94 13.82 1.10
N ASN A 54 -7.25 14.27 2.32
CA ASN A 54 -6.71 15.51 2.87
C ASN A 54 -5.18 15.41 3.02
N ASP A 55 -4.67 14.23 3.35
CA ASP A 55 -3.23 13.96 3.44
C ASP A 55 -2.58 13.93 2.05
N VAL A 56 -3.25 13.30 1.07
CA VAL A 56 -2.78 13.29 -0.32
C VAL A 56 -2.70 14.71 -0.88
N PHE A 57 -3.75 15.52 -0.70
CA PHE A 57 -3.77 16.89 -1.21
C PHE A 57 -2.82 17.81 -0.45
N HIS A 58 -2.63 17.59 0.83
CA HIS A 58 -1.60 18.28 1.59
C HIS A 58 -0.19 18.06 0.99
N MET A 59 0.15 16.81 0.67
CA MET A 59 1.41 16.50 -0.01
C MET A 59 1.49 17.13 -1.40
N ALA A 60 0.38 17.14 -2.15
CA ALA A 60 0.32 17.79 -3.47
C ALA A 60 0.53 19.31 -3.37
N ASP A 61 -0.03 19.95 -2.37
CA ASP A 61 0.10 21.40 -2.15
C ASP A 61 1.50 21.79 -1.65
N LEU A 62 2.25 20.85 -1.09
CA LEU A 62 3.68 20.99 -0.82
C LEU A 62 4.55 20.91 -2.09
N GLY A 63 3.95 20.61 -3.26
CA GLY A 63 4.63 20.51 -4.55
C GLY A 63 5.07 19.09 -4.92
N PHE A 64 4.67 18.06 -4.18
CA PHE A 64 4.92 16.68 -4.56
C PHE A 64 3.83 16.18 -5.51
N THR A 65 4.23 15.66 -6.66
CA THR A 65 3.29 15.23 -7.72
C THR A 65 3.14 13.72 -7.82
N GLU A 66 4.10 12.94 -7.32
CA GLU A 66 4.08 11.48 -7.33
C GLU A 66 3.73 10.96 -5.94
N LEU A 67 2.49 10.49 -5.77
CA LEU A 67 1.90 10.22 -4.46
C LEU A 67 1.43 8.77 -4.33
N SER A 68 1.51 8.24 -3.12
CA SER A 68 1.03 6.91 -2.76
C SER A 68 0.49 6.93 -1.33
N MET A 69 -0.67 6.34 -1.10
CA MET A 69 -1.26 6.23 0.23
C MET A 69 -1.94 4.87 0.37
N GLU A 70 -1.63 4.15 1.44
CA GLU A 70 -2.16 2.80 1.66
C GLU A 70 -2.79 2.66 3.05
N PRO A 71 -3.76 1.76 3.21
CA PRO A 71 -4.27 1.42 4.55
C PRO A 71 -3.18 0.77 5.39
N VAL A 72 -3.28 0.96 6.69
CA VAL A 72 -2.43 0.28 7.66
C VAL A 72 -2.59 -1.25 7.55
N VAL A 73 -1.48 -1.95 7.80
CA VAL A 73 -1.46 -3.41 7.96
C VAL A 73 -1.19 -3.69 9.43
N CYS A 74 -2.18 -4.20 10.14
CA CYS A 74 -2.09 -4.51 11.57
C CYS A 74 -3.14 -5.57 11.95
N ALA A 75 -3.09 -6.04 13.19
CA ALA A 75 -4.11 -6.92 13.73
C ALA A 75 -5.46 -6.18 13.87
N PRO A 76 -6.60 -6.88 13.78
CA PRO A 76 -7.93 -6.23 13.86
C PRO A 76 -8.24 -5.54 15.19
N ASP A 77 -7.57 -5.92 16.25
CA ASP A 77 -7.68 -5.34 17.60
C ASP A 77 -6.67 -4.20 17.86
N ASP A 78 -5.83 -3.88 16.90
CA ASP A 78 -4.92 -2.74 16.98
C ASP A 78 -5.71 -1.42 16.93
N PRO A 79 -5.43 -0.43 17.78
CA PRO A 79 -6.08 0.87 17.74
C PRO A 79 -5.99 1.61 16.40
N ALA A 80 -5.00 1.29 15.57
CA ALA A 80 -4.84 1.86 14.24
C ALA A 80 -5.69 1.16 13.17
N ALA A 81 -6.28 -0.02 13.48
CA ALA A 81 -7.04 -0.81 12.52
C ALA A 81 -8.29 -0.05 12.03
N LEU A 82 -8.55 -0.14 10.73
CA LEU A 82 -9.78 0.41 10.15
C LEU A 82 -10.99 -0.37 10.65
N THR A 83 -12.02 0.35 11.10
CA THR A 83 -13.32 -0.19 11.50
C THR A 83 -14.26 -0.34 10.31
N SER A 84 -15.42 -0.96 10.51
CA SER A 84 -16.48 -1.02 9.48
C SER A 84 -16.95 0.37 9.04
N ASP A 85 -17.05 1.31 9.98
CA ASP A 85 -17.50 2.67 9.68
C ASP A 85 -16.45 3.43 8.86
N ASP A 86 -15.16 3.23 9.15
CA ASP A 86 -14.06 3.81 8.36
C ASP A 86 -14.08 3.31 6.91
N LEU A 87 -14.51 2.08 6.65
CA LEU A 87 -14.53 1.54 5.29
C LEU A 87 -15.44 2.34 4.36
N GLU A 88 -16.60 2.78 4.84
CA GLU A 88 -17.50 3.60 4.04
C GLU A 88 -16.89 4.98 3.78
N ILE A 89 -16.26 5.59 4.80
CA ILE A 89 -15.53 6.85 4.64
C ILE A 89 -14.42 6.67 3.61
N VAL A 90 -13.58 5.66 3.74
CA VAL A 90 -12.44 5.43 2.81
C VAL A 90 -12.91 5.17 1.38
N LYS A 91 -14.02 4.45 1.18
CA LYS A 91 -14.59 4.27 -0.17
C LYS A 91 -15.01 5.61 -0.80
N GLU A 92 -15.65 6.48 -0.03
CA GLU A 92 -15.98 7.84 -0.47
C GLU A 92 -14.73 8.66 -0.77
N GLN A 93 -13.71 8.55 0.08
CA GLN A 93 -12.44 9.24 -0.13
C GLN A 93 -11.76 8.84 -1.44
N TYR A 94 -11.82 7.58 -1.85
CA TYR A 94 -11.31 7.18 -3.17
C TYR A 94 -12.05 7.88 -4.32
N GLU A 95 -13.37 8.06 -4.22
CA GLU A 95 -14.12 8.83 -5.23
C GLU A 95 -13.76 10.32 -5.22
N ILE A 96 -13.65 10.92 -4.04
CA ILE A 96 -13.24 12.31 -3.86
C ILE A 96 -11.85 12.51 -4.49
N LEU A 97 -10.92 11.62 -4.22
CA LEU A 97 -9.57 11.68 -4.79
C LEU A 97 -9.62 11.64 -6.32
N ALA A 98 -10.31 10.66 -6.91
CA ALA A 98 -10.40 10.50 -8.35
C ALA A 98 -11.02 11.74 -9.04
N LYS A 99 -12.15 12.25 -8.52
CA LYS A 99 -12.81 13.45 -9.04
C LYS A 99 -11.92 14.69 -8.95
N ASN A 100 -11.21 14.86 -7.85
CA ASN A 100 -10.29 15.99 -7.68
C ASN A 100 -9.03 15.86 -8.54
N MET A 101 -8.52 14.65 -8.78
CA MET A 101 -7.39 14.45 -9.70
C MET A 101 -7.76 14.89 -11.12
N LEU A 102 -8.94 14.49 -11.63
CA LEU A 102 -9.45 14.95 -12.94
C LEU A 102 -9.62 16.47 -12.99
N ARG A 103 -10.12 17.10 -11.91
CA ARG A 103 -10.22 18.55 -11.82
C ARG A 103 -8.86 19.23 -11.87
N ARG A 104 -7.89 18.75 -11.07
CA ARG A 104 -6.50 19.28 -11.05
C ARG A 104 -5.81 19.13 -12.40
N GLU A 105 -6.08 18.05 -13.13
CA GLU A 105 -5.56 17.85 -14.48
C GLU A 105 -6.08 18.94 -15.45
N LYS A 106 -7.37 19.23 -15.42
CA LYS A 106 -7.96 20.34 -16.20
C LYS A 106 -7.42 21.72 -15.82
N GLU A 107 -7.03 21.89 -14.56
CA GLU A 107 -6.43 23.13 -14.04
C GLU A 107 -4.90 23.22 -14.33
N GLY A 108 -4.32 22.24 -15.01
CA GLY A 108 -2.89 22.22 -15.30
C GLY A 108 -1.99 21.89 -14.07
N LYS A 109 -2.54 21.28 -13.03
CA LYS A 109 -1.85 20.87 -11.79
C LYS A 109 -2.01 19.37 -11.53
N PRO A 110 -1.66 18.50 -12.49
CA PRO A 110 -1.86 17.07 -12.34
C PRO A 110 -1.02 16.50 -11.20
N ILE A 111 -1.52 15.43 -10.61
CA ILE A 111 -0.80 14.57 -9.68
C ILE A 111 -0.94 13.12 -10.13
N THR A 112 0.07 12.31 -9.85
CA THR A 112 0.01 10.85 -10.01
C THR A 112 -0.32 10.22 -8.66
N PHE A 113 -1.35 9.38 -8.64
CA PHE A 113 -1.62 8.53 -7.50
C PHE A 113 -1.30 7.08 -7.88
N TYR A 114 -0.27 6.51 -7.29
CA TYR A 114 0.30 5.20 -7.65
C TYR A 114 -0.77 4.11 -7.81
N HIS A 115 -1.75 4.10 -6.92
CA HIS A 115 -2.76 3.05 -6.89
C HIS A 115 -3.87 3.21 -7.95
N TYR A 116 -3.86 4.31 -8.69
CA TYR A 116 -4.75 4.53 -9.86
C TYR A 116 -4.03 4.32 -11.19
N MET A 117 -2.73 3.99 -11.16
CA MET A 117 -1.98 3.63 -12.35
C MET A 117 -2.35 2.23 -12.81
N LEU A 118 -3.43 2.13 -13.56
CA LEU A 118 -3.96 0.88 -14.07
C LEU A 118 -3.68 0.75 -15.56
N ASP A 119 -2.99 -0.33 -15.96
CA ASP A 119 -2.86 -0.70 -17.38
C ASP A 119 -4.01 -1.66 -17.75
N LEU A 120 -4.95 -1.14 -18.54
CA LEU A 120 -6.09 -1.90 -19.05
C LEU A 120 -5.78 -2.61 -20.37
N THR A 121 -4.66 -2.28 -21.03
CA THR A 121 -4.33 -2.77 -22.37
C THR A 121 -3.46 -4.02 -22.37
N GLY A 122 -2.49 -4.14 -21.48
CA GLY A 122 -1.57 -5.26 -21.42
C GLY A 122 -1.21 -5.67 -19.99
N GLY A 123 -0.87 -4.69 -19.16
CA GLY A 123 -0.46 -4.88 -17.79
C GLY A 123 0.84 -5.69 -17.65
N PRO A 124 1.27 -5.99 -16.43
CA PRO A 124 2.41 -6.84 -16.19
C PRO A 124 2.13 -8.28 -16.62
N CYS A 125 3.17 -9.09 -16.77
CA CYS A 125 3.00 -10.49 -17.15
C CYS A 125 2.10 -11.24 -16.16
N ILE A 126 1.46 -12.31 -16.62
CA ILE A 126 0.47 -13.06 -15.84
C ILE A 126 1.03 -13.56 -14.50
N TYR A 127 2.31 -13.93 -14.46
CA TYR A 127 2.96 -14.35 -13.23
C TYR A 127 2.89 -13.28 -12.14
N LYS A 128 3.20 -12.02 -12.48
CA LYS A 128 3.10 -10.88 -11.54
C LYS A 128 1.67 -10.60 -11.11
N ARG A 129 0.72 -10.76 -12.01
CA ARG A 129 -0.71 -10.61 -11.70
C ARG A 129 -1.24 -11.69 -10.76
N ILE A 130 -0.58 -12.84 -10.70
CA ILE A 130 -0.95 -13.94 -9.83
C ILE A 130 -0.24 -13.85 -8.47
N SER A 131 1.07 -13.60 -8.47
CA SER A 131 1.94 -13.66 -7.29
C SER A 131 2.01 -12.34 -6.48
N GLY A 132 1.60 -11.21 -7.07
CA GLY A 132 1.62 -9.92 -6.39
C GLY A 132 3.02 -9.41 -6.08
N CYS A 133 3.25 -9.00 -4.82
CA CYS A 133 4.51 -8.39 -4.40
C CYS A 133 5.69 -9.35 -4.29
N GLY A 134 5.47 -10.66 -4.39
CA GLY A 134 6.53 -11.67 -4.29
C GLY A 134 7.11 -11.83 -2.88
N SER A 135 6.36 -11.47 -1.85
CA SER A 135 6.73 -11.64 -0.44
C SER A 135 7.23 -13.07 -0.16
N GLY A 136 8.39 -13.20 0.49
CA GLY A 136 9.04 -14.47 0.81
C GLY A 136 9.71 -15.18 -0.36
N THR A 137 9.60 -14.67 -1.58
CA THR A 137 10.19 -15.27 -2.79
C THR A 137 11.09 -14.32 -3.56
N GLU A 138 10.57 -13.18 -3.98
CA GLU A 138 11.27 -12.13 -4.72
C GLU A 138 11.58 -10.91 -3.85
N TYR A 139 10.83 -10.74 -2.77
CA TYR A 139 10.97 -9.70 -1.78
C TYR A 139 11.12 -10.31 -0.39
N MET A 140 12.10 -9.83 0.37
CA MET A 140 12.37 -10.23 1.74
C MET A 140 12.76 -9.02 2.58
N ALA A 141 12.46 -9.06 3.87
CA ALA A 141 12.98 -8.11 4.85
C ALA A 141 14.24 -8.68 5.51
N VAL A 142 15.23 -7.82 5.74
CA VAL A 142 16.45 -8.12 6.48
C VAL A 142 16.45 -7.31 7.76
N THR A 143 16.58 -7.98 8.89
CA THR A 143 16.71 -7.30 10.20
C THR A 143 18.11 -6.72 10.39
N PRO A 144 18.33 -5.79 11.34
CA PRO A 144 19.66 -5.31 11.68
C PRO A 144 20.63 -6.42 12.12
N TRP A 145 20.13 -7.56 12.56
CA TRP A 145 20.90 -8.74 12.99
C TRP A 145 21.09 -9.76 11.86
N GLY A 146 20.65 -9.44 10.65
CA GLY A 146 20.83 -10.27 9.49
C GLY A 146 19.79 -11.37 9.30
N ASP A 147 18.73 -11.42 10.10
CA ASP A 147 17.64 -12.38 9.92
C ASP A 147 16.81 -12.05 8.69
N LEU A 148 16.34 -13.07 7.97
CA LEU A 148 15.50 -12.97 6.79
C LEU A 148 14.05 -13.31 7.11
N TYR A 149 13.12 -12.43 6.70
CA TYR A 149 11.67 -12.62 6.81
C TYR A 149 10.98 -12.40 5.48
N PRO A 150 9.78 -12.97 5.24
CA PRO A 150 9.04 -12.81 3.97
C PRO A 150 8.77 -11.35 3.58
N CYS A 151 8.45 -10.50 4.55
CA CYS A 151 8.40 -9.04 4.42
C CYS A 151 8.51 -8.38 5.79
N HIS A 152 8.59 -7.06 5.82
CA HIS A 152 8.73 -6.30 7.07
C HIS A 152 7.59 -6.54 8.08
N GLN A 153 6.38 -6.89 7.61
CA GLN A 153 5.23 -7.17 8.46
C GLN A 153 5.34 -8.48 9.25
N PHE A 154 6.26 -9.37 8.86
CA PHE A 154 6.50 -10.63 9.54
C PHE A 154 7.77 -10.61 10.40
N VAL A 155 8.47 -9.48 10.49
CA VAL A 155 9.67 -9.36 11.33
C VAL A 155 9.29 -9.56 12.79
N GLY A 156 9.99 -10.49 13.46
CA GLY A 156 9.70 -10.87 14.85
C GLY A 156 8.75 -12.06 15.01
N GLU A 157 8.06 -12.47 13.95
CA GLU A 157 7.27 -13.71 13.94
C GLU A 157 8.16 -14.92 13.64
N GLU A 158 8.75 -15.53 14.67
CA GLU A 158 9.76 -16.60 14.52
C GLU A 158 9.35 -17.74 13.58
N LYS A 159 8.07 -18.09 13.52
CA LYS A 159 7.57 -19.13 12.61
C LYS A 159 7.72 -18.78 11.13
N PHE A 160 7.87 -17.49 10.79
CA PHE A 160 8.07 -17.02 9.43
C PHE A 160 9.52 -16.70 9.11
N LYS A 161 10.44 -16.89 10.03
CA LYS A 161 11.87 -16.69 9.77
C LYS A 161 12.32 -17.60 8.64
N LEU A 162 12.89 -17.01 7.58
CA LEU A 162 13.37 -17.73 6.39
C LEU A 162 14.80 -18.22 6.51
N GLY A 163 15.61 -17.58 7.35
CA GLY A 163 17.03 -17.84 7.49
C GLY A 163 17.80 -16.58 7.86
N ASP A 164 19.02 -16.46 7.41
CA ASP A 164 19.88 -15.31 7.67
C ASP A 164 20.76 -14.95 6.46
N ILE A 165 21.39 -13.77 6.48
CA ILE A 165 22.23 -13.28 5.36
C ILE A 165 23.51 -14.09 5.14
N TRP A 166 23.96 -14.89 6.11
CA TRP A 166 25.19 -15.69 6.00
C TRP A 166 24.94 -17.06 5.40
N LYS A 167 23.78 -17.67 5.73
CA LYS A 167 23.40 -19.02 5.25
C LYS A 167 22.35 -18.96 4.13
N GLY A 168 21.76 -17.76 3.90
CA GLY A 168 20.66 -17.60 2.98
C GLY A 168 19.33 -18.13 3.53
N VAL A 169 18.43 -18.49 2.63
CA VAL A 169 17.15 -19.10 3.00
C VAL A 169 17.39 -20.56 3.39
N THR A 170 17.10 -20.91 4.63
CA THR A 170 17.21 -22.26 5.17
C THR A 170 15.86 -22.89 5.48
N ASN A 171 14.80 -22.07 5.61
CA ASN A 171 13.44 -22.55 5.84
C ASN A 171 12.65 -22.60 4.52
N GLU A 172 12.94 -23.60 3.70
CA GLU A 172 12.27 -23.80 2.40
C GLU A 172 10.80 -24.16 2.56
N ALA A 173 10.35 -24.66 3.70
CA ALA A 173 8.94 -24.94 3.95
C ALA A 173 8.13 -23.63 3.94
N VAL A 174 8.55 -22.64 4.72
CA VAL A 174 7.91 -21.31 4.76
C VAL A 174 7.99 -20.62 3.39
N ARG A 175 9.18 -20.66 2.77
CA ARG A 175 9.34 -20.08 1.42
C ARG A 175 8.39 -20.69 0.40
N SER A 176 8.22 -22.00 0.43
CA SER A 176 7.30 -22.73 -0.47
C SER A 176 5.84 -22.39 -0.17
N GLU A 177 5.48 -22.17 1.10
CA GLU A 177 4.16 -21.71 1.48
C GLU A 177 3.86 -20.34 0.87
N PHE A 178 4.77 -19.38 0.97
CA PHE A 178 4.62 -18.06 0.35
C PHE A 178 4.58 -18.14 -1.18
N ARG A 179 5.41 -18.98 -1.80
CA ARG A 179 5.41 -19.20 -3.26
C ARG A 179 4.05 -19.71 -3.76
N SER A 180 3.42 -20.59 -2.99
CA SER A 180 2.10 -21.13 -3.33
C SER A 180 0.93 -20.19 -2.94
N CYS A 181 1.20 -19.14 -2.17
CA CYS A 181 0.20 -18.19 -1.71
C CYS A 181 -0.06 -17.12 -2.79
N ASN A 182 -0.97 -17.40 -3.71
CA ASN A 182 -1.30 -16.56 -4.85
C ASN A 182 -2.82 -16.40 -5.02
N ALA A 183 -3.26 -15.65 -6.05
CA ALA A 183 -4.67 -15.38 -6.29
C ALA A 183 -5.51 -16.65 -6.54
N TYR A 184 -4.93 -17.73 -7.05
CA TYR A 184 -5.63 -19.00 -7.30
C TYR A 184 -5.63 -19.93 -6.09
N ALA A 185 -4.82 -19.65 -5.08
CA ALA A 185 -4.78 -20.44 -3.83
C ALA A 185 -5.90 -20.08 -2.85
N ARG A 186 -6.68 -19.05 -3.16
CA ARG A 186 -7.74 -18.52 -2.29
C ARG A 186 -9.11 -18.74 -2.91
N ARG A 187 -9.98 -19.47 -2.19
CA ARG A 187 -11.33 -19.78 -2.65
C ARG A 187 -12.16 -18.53 -2.92
N GLU A 188 -12.02 -17.50 -2.10
CA GLU A 188 -12.74 -16.23 -2.22
C GLU A 188 -12.34 -15.45 -3.48
N CYS A 189 -11.16 -15.73 -4.03
CA CYS A 189 -10.66 -15.11 -5.25
C CYS A 189 -11.11 -15.83 -6.53
N GLU A 190 -11.68 -17.04 -6.45
CA GLU A 190 -11.99 -17.88 -7.62
C GLU A 190 -12.85 -17.12 -8.64
N ASN A 191 -13.93 -16.49 -8.19
CA ASN A 191 -14.86 -15.75 -9.03
C ASN A 191 -14.73 -14.22 -8.90
N CYS A 192 -13.62 -13.72 -8.32
CA CYS A 192 -13.42 -12.29 -8.14
C CYS A 192 -12.96 -11.65 -9.46
N TRP A 193 -13.71 -10.65 -9.96
CA TRP A 193 -13.36 -9.91 -11.16
C TRP A 193 -12.04 -9.15 -11.04
N ALA A 194 -11.68 -8.71 -9.83
CA ALA A 194 -10.48 -7.93 -9.55
C ALA A 194 -9.21 -8.78 -9.30
N LYS A 195 -9.30 -10.12 -9.30
CA LYS A 195 -8.22 -11.00 -8.83
C LYS A 195 -6.87 -10.79 -9.54
N LEU A 196 -6.88 -10.51 -10.85
CA LEU A 196 -5.67 -10.30 -11.64
C LEU A 196 -5.10 -8.88 -11.54
N TYR A 197 -5.80 -7.98 -10.90
CA TYR A 197 -5.31 -6.65 -10.50
C TYR A 197 -4.85 -6.64 -9.05
N CYS A 198 -5.57 -7.36 -8.18
CA CYS A 198 -5.30 -7.48 -6.74
C CYS A 198 -4.21 -8.51 -6.43
N SER A 199 -4.01 -9.51 -7.29
CA SER A 199 -3.07 -10.63 -7.09
C SER A 199 -3.32 -11.44 -5.81
N GLY A 200 -4.58 -11.44 -5.33
CA GLY A 200 -4.97 -12.14 -4.09
C GLY A 200 -4.79 -11.34 -2.79
N GLY A 201 -4.35 -10.09 -2.86
CA GLY A 201 -4.18 -9.23 -1.67
C GLY A 201 -2.87 -9.44 -0.91
N CYS A 202 -2.78 -8.83 0.25
CA CYS A 202 -1.60 -8.86 1.11
C CYS A 202 -1.61 -10.10 2.01
N ALA A 203 -0.52 -10.88 2.00
CA ALA A 203 -0.36 -12.07 2.85
C ALA A 203 -0.34 -11.71 4.35
N ALA A 204 0.22 -10.55 4.72
CA ALA A 204 0.24 -10.10 6.11
C ALA A 204 -1.15 -9.70 6.59
N ASN A 205 -1.92 -8.92 5.81
CA ASN A 205 -3.31 -8.62 6.14
C ASN A 205 -4.16 -9.90 6.28
N ALA A 206 -3.98 -10.85 5.36
CA ALA A 206 -4.66 -12.13 5.45
C ALA A 206 -4.32 -12.88 6.75
N TYR A 207 -3.03 -12.91 7.09
CA TYR A 207 -2.55 -13.55 8.32
C TYR A 207 -3.12 -12.87 9.58
N HIS A 208 -3.05 -11.55 9.68
CA HIS A 208 -3.59 -10.82 10.83
C HIS A 208 -5.10 -11.00 10.98
N ALA A 209 -5.83 -11.03 9.86
CA ALA A 209 -7.28 -11.17 9.87
C ALA A 209 -7.78 -12.60 10.13
N THR A 210 -7.01 -13.64 9.74
CA THR A 210 -7.52 -15.02 9.70
C THR A 210 -6.58 -16.06 10.34
N GLY A 211 -5.38 -15.67 10.77
CA GLY A 211 -4.34 -16.59 11.25
C GLY A 211 -3.61 -17.35 10.13
N SER A 212 -3.93 -17.08 8.86
CA SER A 212 -3.35 -17.79 7.70
C SER A 212 -2.97 -16.81 6.60
N ILE A 213 -1.78 -16.97 6.00
CA ILE A 213 -1.37 -16.19 4.82
C ILE A 213 -2.24 -16.50 3.59
N ARG A 214 -2.94 -17.64 3.59
CA ARG A 214 -3.88 -18.05 2.52
C ARG A 214 -5.30 -17.56 2.75
N GLY A 215 -5.58 -16.93 3.87
CA GLY A 215 -6.87 -16.31 4.13
C GLY A 215 -7.10 -15.06 3.29
N VAL A 216 -8.22 -14.39 3.53
CA VAL A 216 -8.60 -13.15 2.88
C VAL A 216 -8.98 -12.10 3.91
N TYR A 217 -8.43 -10.90 3.77
CA TYR A 217 -8.87 -9.73 4.52
C TYR A 217 -10.03 -9.08 3.78
N ALA A 218 -11.26 -9.33 4.22
CA ALA A 218 -12.49 -8.93 3.52
C ALA A 218 -12.56 -7.41 3.27
N ALA A 219 -12.28 -6.60 4.30
CA ALA A 219 -12.24 -5.15 4.18
C ALA A 219 -11.24 -4.68 3.11
N GLY A 220 -10.05 -5.29 3.07
CA GLY A 220 -9.05 -5.02 2.02
C GLY A 220 -9.55 -5.37 0.62
N CYS A 221 -10.38 -6.41 0.47
CA CYS A 221 -11.01 -6.75 -0.81
C CYS A 221 -11.97 -5.65 -1.28
N GLU A 222 -12.79 -5.12 -0.38
CA GLU A 222 -13.74 -4.04 -0.71
C GLU A 222 -13.01 -2.76 -1.11
N LEU A 223 -12.04 -2.34 -0.32
CA LEU A 223 -11.25 -1.14 -0.61
C LEU A 223 -10.48 -1.28 -1.92
N PHE A 224 -9.92 -2.47 -2.20
CA PHE A 224 -9.20 -2.71 -3.44
C PHE A 224 -10.12 -2.64 -4.67
N LYS A 225 -11.31 -3.25 -4.61
CA LYS A 225 -12.30 -3.17 -5.68
C LYS A 225 -12.70 -1.73 -5.95
N LYS A 226 -13.03 -0.97 -4.89
CA LYS A 226 -13.37 0.45 -5.00
C LYS A 226 -12.25 1.27 -5.65
N ARG A 227 -11.01 1.01 -5.27
CA ARG A 227 -9.83 1.65 -5.85
C ARG A 227 -9.69 1.38 -7.35
N ILE A 228 -9.93 0.13 -7.80
CA ILE A 228 -9.91 -0.21 -9.23
C ILE A 228 -11.07 0.46 -9.97
N GLU A 229 -12.28 0.46 -9.41
CA GLU A 229 -13.43 1.16 -10.00
C GLU A 229 -13.13 2.63 -10.26
N CYS A 230 -12.54 3.33 -9.28
CA CYS A 230 -12.10 4.71 -9.43
C CYS A 230 -11.01 4.88 -10.50
N ALA A 231 -10.04 3.94 -10.56
CA ALA A 231 -8.99 3.98 -11.58
C ALA A 231 -9.55 3.78 -13.00
N ILE A 232 -10.52 2.88 -13.17
CA ILE A 232 -11.22 2.67 -14.46
C ILE A 232 -12.01 3.94 -14.84
N MET A 233 -12.77 4.49 -13.90
CA MET A 233 -13.53 5.73 -14.12
C MET A 233 -12.62 6.87 -14.57
N MET A 234 -11.46 7.04 -13.94
CA MET A 234 -10.49 8.06 -14.33
C MET A 234 -9.97 7.83 -15.75
N LYS A 235 -9.63 6.59 -16.13
CA LYS A 235 -9.17 6.27 -17.48
C LYS A 235 -10.21 6.64 -18.54
N VAL A 236 -11.47 6.25 -18.32
CA VAL A 236 -12.56 6.61 -19.23
C VAL A 236 -12.73 8.12 -19.34
N ALA A 237 -12.76 8.82 -18.19
CA ALA A 237 -12.92 10.28 -18.19
C ALA A 237 -11.74 11.03 -18.85
N GLN A 238 -10.54 10.47 -18.83
CA GLN A 238 -9.35 11.03 -19.48
C GLN A 238 -9.36 10.86 -21.01
N GLU A 239 -10.01 9.82 -21.53
CA GLU A 239 -10.19 9.63 -22.97
C GLU A 239 -11.16 10.66 -23.58
N ASP A 240 -12.06 11.22 -22.76
CA ASP A 240 -13.06 12.23 -23.18
C ASP A 240 -12.54 13.68 -23.02
N MET A 241 -11.33 13.89 -22.49
CA MET A 241 -10.75 15.23 -22.26
C MET A 241 -9.82 15.66 -23.39
#